data_84e2320593b7078747d13d8c12a7baf3
#
_entry.id   84e2320593b7078747d13d8c12a7baf3
#
_cell.length_a   1.000
_cell.length_b   1.000
_cell.length_c   1.000
_cell.angle_alpha   90.00
_cell.angle_beta   90.00
_cell.angle_gamma   90.00
#
_symmetry.space_group_name_H-M   'P 1'
#
loop_
_entity.id
_entity.type
_entity.pdbx_description
1 polymer ?
#
loop_
_entity_poly.entity_id
_entity_poly.type
_entity_poly.pdbx_seq_one_letter_code
_entity_poly.pdbx_strand_id
1 'polypeptide(L)'
;IEAVAEASEELMEKYLEGEELTIDEIKAGVRQLTVNNEAYPVFCGSAFKNRGVQPMLDAVIDYLPSPLDVPPMIGHDPKDEEVELTRKPSKDEPFSALAFKVAAHPFYGQLTYIRVYSGVASSGQQVTNSTEGRKERIGKLFQMHSNKENPVEEIQAGHIYA
;
A
#
# COMPACT_ATOMS: atom_id res chain seq x y z
N ILE A 1 2.03 -23.03 14.84
CA ILE A 1 2.90 -23.73 13.86
C ILE A 1 2.04 -24.39 12.80
N GLU A 2 1.06 -25.24 13.16
CA GLU A 2 0.16 -25.94 12.24
C GLU A 2 -0.47 -25.02 11.19
N ALA A 3 -1.10 -23.91 11.62
CA ALA A 3 -1.67 -22.92 10.69
C ALA A 3 -0.62 -22.27 9.76
N VAL A 4 0.63 -22.20 10.18
CA VAL A 4 1.72 -21.68 9.34
C VAL A 4 2.18 -22.72 8.33
N ALA A 5 2.16 -24.01 8.70
CA ALA A 5 2.48 -25.10 7.80
C ALA A 5 1.54 -25.15 6.58
N GLU A 6 0.29 -24.72 6.74
CA GLU A 6 -0.69 -24.63 5.64
C GLU A 6 -0.32 -23.58 4.58
N ALA A 7 0.65 -22.68 4.85
CA ALA A 7 1.05 -21.63 3.92
C ALA A 7 1.73 -22.16 2.65
N SER A 8 2.42 -23.32 2.72
CA SER A 8 3.08 -23.93 1.57
C SER A 8 3.23 -25.44 1.72
N GLU A 9 3.34 -26.15 0.58
CA GLU A 9 3.58 -27.59 0.56
C GLU A 9 4.89 -27.97 1.29
N GLU A 10 5.94 -27.16 1.12
CA GLU A 10 7.26 -27.38 1.78
C GLU A 10 7.17 -27.32 3.31
N LEU A 11 6.45 -26.31 3.84
CA LEU A 11 6.27 -26.16 5.29
C LEU A 11 5.37 -27.26 5.85
N MET A 12 4.38 -27.71 5.07
CA MET A 12 3.50 -28.80 5.45
C MET A 12 4.26 -30.13 5.50
N GLU A 13 5.11 -30.41 4.52
CA GLU A 13 5.94 -31.62 4.50
C GLU A 13 6.86 -31.70 5.71
N LYS A 14 7.60 -30.63 6.02
CA LYS A 14 8.44 -30.55 7.24
C LYS A 14 7.64 -30.77 8.52
N TYR A 15 6.46 -30.16 8.60
CA TYR A 15 5.60 -30.32 9.77
C TYR A 15 5.12 -31.76 9.96
N LEU A 16 4.73 -32.44 8.86
CA LEU A 16 4.28 -33.85 8.91
C LEU A 16 5.42 -34.83 9.21
N GLU A 17 6.64 -34.51 8.78
CA GLU A 17 7.85 -35.29 9.10
C GLU A 17 8.33 -35.08 10.55
N GLY A 18 7.73 -34.15 11.26
CA GLY A 18 8.08 -33.82 12.66
C GLY A 18 9.34 -32.97 12.79
N GLU A 19 9.75 -32.28 11.73
CA GLU A 19 10.84 -31.34 11.75
C GLU A 19 10.39 -30.01 12.42
N GLU A 20 11.33 -29.36 13.13
CA GLU A 20 11.06 -28.04 13.71
C GLU A 20 11.19 -26.95 12.62
N LEU A 21 10.14 -26.13 12.45
CA LEU A 21 10.21 -24.95 11.62
C LEU A 21 11.08 -23.87 12.27
N THR A 22 11.98 -23.28 11.50
CA THR A 22 12.78 -22.14 11.93
C THR A 22 11.92 -20.88 12.12
N ILE A 23 12.43 -19.91 12.88
CA ILE A 23 11.75 -18.62 13.09
C ILE A 23 11.52 -17.89 11.74
N ASP A 24 12.46 -17.98 10.83
CA ASP A 24 12.38 -17.32 9.52
C ASP A 24 11.31 -17.98 8.64
N GLU A 25 11.21 -19.30 8.65
CA GLU A 25 10.15 -20.04 7.96
C GLU A 25 8.76 -19.71 8.54
N ILE A 26 8.65 -19.63 9.87
CA ILE A 26 7.41 -19.23 10.54
C ILE A 26 7.02 -17.81 10.12
N LYS A 27 7.96 -16.86 10.12
CA LYS A 27 7.71 -15.48 9.69
C LYS A 27 7.29 -15.40 8.21
N ALA A 28 7.97 -16.12 7.34
CA ALA A 28 7.65 -16.19 5.93
C ALA A 28 6.24 -16.75 5.69
N GLY A 29 5.87 -17.84 6.36
CA GLY A 29 4.54 -18.43 6.27
C GLY A 29 3.44 -17.52 6.81
N VAL A 30 3.65 -16.88 7.96
CA VAL A 30 2.71 -15.86 8.48
C VAL A 30 2.53 -14.72 7.50
N ARG A 31 3.62 -14.21 6.90
CA ARG A 31 3.53 -13.16 5.87
C ARG A 31 2.73 -13.62 4.66
N GLN A 32 2.99 -14.80 4.15
CA GLN A 32 2.27 -15.35 2.99
C GLN A 32 0.77 -15.43 3.25
N LEU A 33 0.37 -16.03 4.37
CA LEU A 33 -1.04 -16.12 4.76
C LEU A 33 -1.69 -14.74 4.95
N THR A 34 -0.94 -13.76 5.49
CA THR A 34 -1.44 -12.41 5.72
C THR A 34 -1.64 -11.66 4.39
N VAL A 35 -0.67 -11.74 3.49
CA VAL A 35 -0.73 -11.08 2.17
C VAL A 35 -1.87 -11.66 1.33
N ASN A 36 -2.12 -12.96 1.44
CA ASN A 36 -3.22 -13.65 0.75
C ASN A 36 -4.59 -13.44 1.41
N ASN A 37 -4.66 -12.74 2.56
CA ASN A 37 -5.86 -12.59 3.40
C ASN A 37 -6.42 -13.92 3.96
N GLU A 38 -5.58 -14.92 4.14
CA GLU A 38 -5.94 -16.23 4.69
C GLU A 38 -5.80 -16.26 6.22
N ALA A 39 -4.94 -15.38 6.78
CA ALA A 39 -4.77 -15.23 8.22
C ALA A 39 -4.55 -13.78 8.64
N TYR A 40 -4.87 -13.48 9.90
CA TYR A 40 -4.73 -12.16 10.51
C TYR A 40 -3.87 -12.26 11.78
N PRO A 41 -2.59 -11.83 11.75
CA PRO A 41 -1.74 -11.85 12.93
C PRO A 41 -2.28 -10.93 14.04
N VAL A 42 -2.37 -11.45 15.25
CA VAL A 42 -2.88 -10.71 16.42
C VAL A 42 -1.76 -10.58 17.46
N PHE A 43 -1.52 -9.35 17.91
CA PHE A 43 -0.49 -9.04 18.89
C PHE A 43 -1.09 -8.45 20.16
N CYS A 44 -0.53 -8.81 21.29
CA CYS A 44 -0.91 -8.27 22.60
C CYS A 44 0.14 -7.25 23.08
N GLY A 45 -0.34 -6.16 23.67
CA GLY A 45 0.54 -5.14 24.20
C GLY A 45 -0.18 -4.18 25.15
N SER A 46 0.60 -3.31 25.79
CA SER A 46 0.11 -2.21 26.60
C SER A 46 0.84 -0.92 26.22
N ALA A 47 0.25 -0.12 25.34
CA ALA A 47 0.82 1.14 24.88
C ALA A 47 1.11 2.10 26.03
N PHE A 48 0.22 2.18 26.99
CA PHE A 48 0.37 3.03 28.18
C PHE A 48 1.62 2.64 29.03
N LYS A 49 1.96 1.37 29.09
CA LYS A 49 3.15 0.85 29.79
C LYS A 49 4.36 0.70 28.86
N ASN A 50 4.26 1.15 27.62
CA ASN A 50 5.29 0.98 26.58
C ASN A 50 5.77 -0.49 26.45
N ARG A 51 4.81 -1.43 26.44
CA ARG A 51 5.05 -2.86 26.28
C ARG A 51 4.48 -3.38 24.98
N GLY A 52 5.28 -4.07 24.17
CA GLY A 52 4.86 -4.66 22.92
C GLY A 52 4.75 -3.68 21.74
N VAL A 53 5.15 -2.41 21.90
CA VAL A 53 5.04 -1.38 20.82
C VAL A 53 6.04 -1.67 19.71
N GLN A 54 7.30 -1.94 20.03
CA GLN A 54 8.32 -2.27 19.03
C GLN A 54 7.99 -3.56 18.26
N PRO A 55 7.66 -4.69 18.91
CA PRO A 55 7.25 -5.90 18.18
C PRO A 55 6.03 -5.68 17.27
N MET A 56 5.09 -4.79 17.65
CA MET A 56 3.97 -4.45 16.79
C MET A 56 4.41 -3.65 15.55
N LEU A 57 5.35 -2.72 15.70
CA LEU A 57 5.91 -1.95 14.57
C LEU A 57 6.72 -2.86 13.64
N ASP A 58 7.50 -3.78 14.20
CA ASP A 58 8.23 -4.78 13.43
C ASP A 58 7.26 -5.68 12.65
N ALA A 59 6.16 -6.10 13.29
CA ALA A 59 5.12 -6.90 12.64
C ALA A 59 4.40 -6.18 11.50
N VAL A 60 4.25 -4.85 11.55
CA VAL A 60 3.73 -4.06 10.41
C VAL A 60 4.67 -4.19 9.21
N ILE A 61 5.98 -4.15 9.44
CA ILE A 61 6.98 -4.29 8.37
C ILE A 61 7.05 -5.75 7.88
N ASP A 62 7.04 -6.70 8.81
CA ASP A 62 7.21 -8.12 8.50
C ASP A 62 5.99 -8.71 7.77
N TYR A 63 4.77 -8.29 8.10
CA TYR A 63 3.55 -9.01 7.69
C TYR A 63 2.60 -8.23 6.79
N LEU A 64 2.56 -6.90 6.83
CA LEU A 64 1.65 -6.14 5.95
C LEU A 64 2.18 -6.05 4.51
N PRO A 65 1.28 -6.13 3.51
CA PRO A 65 1.69 -6.05 2.11
C PRO A 65 2.20 -4.65 1.74
N SER A 66 3.29 -4.61 1.01
CA SER A 66 3.74 -3.41 0.30
C SER A 66 2.99 -3.27 -1.04
N PRO A 67 3.08 -2.14 -1.73
CA PRO A 67 2.53 -1.99 -3.08
C PRO A 67 3.08 -3.01 -4.10
N LEU A 68 4.24 -3.64 -3.82
CA LEU A 68 4.85 -4.65 -4.68
C LEU A 68 4.32 -6.07 -4.42
N ASP A 69 3.72 -6.29 -3.25
CA ASP A 69 3.17 -7.60 -2.85
C ASP A 69 1.73 -7.81 -3.35
N VAL A 70 1.09 -6.75 -3.85
CA VAL A 70 -0.29 -6.81 -4.34
C VAL A 70 -0.35 -6.79 -5.86
N PRO A 71 -1.41 -7.35 -6.48
CA PRO A 71 -1.58 -7.31 -7.93
C PRO A 71 -1.54 -5.87 -8.49
N PRO A 72 -1.02 -5.68 -9.70
CA PRO A 72 -1.07 -4.39 -10.37
C PRO A 72 -2.50 -3.86 -10.49
N MET A 73 -2.64 -2.53 -10.52
CA MET A 73 -3.94 -1.92 -10.70
C MET A 73 -4.45 -2.18 -12.13
N ILE A 74 -5.68 -2.65 -12.22
CA ILE A 74 -6.38 -2.88 -13.50
C ILE A 74 -7.43 -1.77 -13.69
N GLY A 75 -7.49 -1.23 -14.88
CA GLY A 75 -8.47 -0.24 -15.31
C GLY A 75 -8.78 -0.41 -16.78
N HIS A 76 -9.62 0.46 -17.34
CA HIS A 76 -10.00 0.44 -18.76
C HIS A 76 -9.57 1.72 -19.47
N ASP A 77 -9.39 1.64 -20.80
CA ASP A 77 -9.11 2.83 -21.60
C ASP A 77 -10.36 3.74 -21.59
N PRO A 78 -10.22 5.03 -21.30
CA PRO A 78 -11.36 5.97 -21.31
C PRO A 78 -12.07 6.09 -22.67
N LYS A 79 -11.46 5.65 -23.75
CA LYS A 79 -12.00 5.68 -25.11
C LYS A 79 -12.61 4.36 -25.55
N ASP A 80 -12.20 3.27 -24.92
CA ASP A 80 -12.63 1.93 -25.28
C ASP A 80 -12.64 1.05 -24.01
N GLU A 81 -13.82 0.87 -23.44
CA GLU A 81 -14.01 0.12 -22.20
C GLU A 81 -13.68 -1.40 -22.35
N GLU A 82 -13.57 -1.91 -23.57
CA GLU A 82 -13.17 -3.30 -23.80
C GLU A 82 -11.65 -3.48 -23.67
N VAL A 83 -10.87 -2.38 -23.72
CA VAL A 83 -9.41 -2.42 -23.59
C VAL A 83 -9.00 -2.30 -22.13
N GLU A 84 -8.54 -3.41 -21.56
CA GLU A 84 -7.99 -3.45 -20.22
C GLU A 84 -6.58 -2.88 -20.18
N LEU A 85 -6.32 -2.00 -19.22
CA LEU A 85 -5.03 -1.38 -18.97
C LEU A 85 -4.51 -1.78 -17.58
N THR A 86 -3.30 -2.31 -17.55
CA THR A 86 -2.62 -2.66 -16.29
C THR A 86 -1.62 -1.55 -15.92
N ARG A 87 -1.51 -1.24 -14.62
CA ARG A 87 -0.55 -0.29 -14.06
C ARG A 87 0.24 -0.95 -12.94
N LYS A 88 1.55 -1.11 -13.15
CA LYS A 88 2.47 -1.62 -12.15
C LYS A 88 2.91 -0.50 -11.21
N PRO A 89 3.25 -0.77 -9.95
CA PRO A 89 3.73 0.23 -9.00
C PRO A 89 5.19 0.63 -9.31
N SER A 90 5.40 1.24 -10.47
CA SER A 90 6.69 1.72 -10.96
C SER A 90 6.61 3.19 -11.34
N LYS A 91 7.74 3.90 -11.21
CA LYS A 91 7.88 5.31 -11.65
C LYS A 91 7.87 5.44 -13.17
N ASP A 92 8.27 4.40 -13.89
CA ASP A 92 8.39 4.39 -15.35
C ASP A 92 7.04 4.17 -16.07
N GLU A 93 6.02 3.81 -15.30
CA GLU A 93 4.66 3.62 -15.81
C GLU A 93 3.93 4.97 -15.99
N PRO A 94 2.90 5.03 -16.83
CA PRO A 94 2.01 6.19 -16.89
C PRO A 94 1.39 6.49 -15.52
N PHE A 95 1.28 7.79 -15.19
CA PHE A 95 0.73 8.21 -13.91
C PHE A 95 -0.71 7.74 -13.72
N SER A 96 -0.99 7.08 -12.60
CA SER A 96 -2.33 6.79 -12.12
C SER A 96 -2.42 6.93 -10.62
N ALA A 97 -3.50 7.53 -10.15
CA ALA A 97 -3.74 7.77 -8.73
C ALA A 97 -5.24 7.77 -8.42
N LEU A 98 -5.59 7.47 -7.18
CA LEU A 98 -6.93 7.55 -6.65
C LEU A 98 -7.03 8.68 -5.62
N ALA A 99 -7.92 9.64 -5.86
CA ALA A 99 -8.33 10.60 -4.85
C ALA A 99 -9.39 9.94 -3.95
N PHE A 100 -9.02 9.66 -2.69
CA PHE A 100 -9.86 8.85 -1.80
C PHE A 100 -10.42 9.63 -0.61
N LYS A 101 -9.90 10.82 -0.34
CA LYS A 101 -10.34 11.63 0.80
C LYS A 101 -10.14 13.11 0.52
N VAL A 102 -11.12 13.92 0.92
CA VAL A 102 -11.02 15.38 0.98
C VAL A 102 -11.14 15.82 2.42
N ALA A 103 -10.23 16.69 2.88
CA ALA A 103 -10.26 17.27 4.22
C ALA A 103 -10.18 18.79 4.13
N ALA A 104 -10.90 19.49 5.01
CA ALA A 104 -10.75 20.94 5.17
C ALA A 104 -9.42 21.26 5.85
N HIS A 105 -8.72 22.27 5.36
CA HIS A 105 -7.48 22.75 5.92
C HIS A 105 -7.55 24.25 6.19
N PRO A 106 -7.10 24.74 7.37
CA PRO A 106 -7.25 26.15 7.76
C PRO A 106 -6.61 27.15 6.79
N PHE A 107 -5.48 26.77 6.15
CA PHE A 107 -4.71 27.68 5.29
C PHE A 107 -4.86 27.39 3.79
N TYR A 108 -5.15 26.14 3.41
CA TYR A 108 -5.21 25.73 1.99
C TYR A 108 -6.64 25.50 1.48
N GLY A 109 -7.64 25.64 2.38
CA GLY A 109 -9.03 25.39 2.06
C GLY A 109 -9.34 23.90 2.00
N GLN A 110 -9.04 23.23 0.89
CA GLN A 110 -9.24 21.79 0.77
C GLN A 110 -7.93 21.08 0.44
N LEU A 111 -7.68 19.98 1.14
CA LEU A 111 -6.63 19.01 0.83
C LEU A 111 -7.27 17.73 0.32
N THR A 112 -6.91 17.34 -0.88
CA THR A 112 -7.32 16.08 -1.49
C THR A 112 -6.21 15.06 -1.28
N TYR A 113 -6.50 13.98 -0.56
CA TYR A 113 -5.56 12.88 -0.35
C TYR A 113 -5.64 11.93 -1.54
N ILE A 114 -4.48 11.61 -2.10
CA ILE A 114 -4.34 10.73 -3.24
C ILE A 114 -3.38 9.60 -2.94
N ARG A 115 -3.71 8.40 -3.39
CA ARG A 115 -2.78 7.26 -3.45
C ARG A 115 -2.28 7.12 -4.88
N VAL A 116 -0.97 7.19 -5.06
CA VAL A 116 -0.34 7.01 -6.37
C VAL A 116 -0.07 5.53 -6.60
N TYR A 117 -0.68 4.96 -7.62
CA TYR A 117 -0.52 3.55 -7.97
C TYR A 117 0.60 3.33 -8.97
N SER A 118 0.81 4.25 -9.91
CA SER A 118 1.85 4.14 -10.93
C SER A 118 2.34 5.51 -11.38
N GLY A 119 3.54 5.54 -11.93
CA GLY A 119 4.16 6.71 -12.53
C GLY A 119 4.54 7.79 -11.53
N VAL A 120 4.75 8.96 -12.08
CA VAL A 120 5.20 10.18 -11.40
C VAL A 120 4.37 11.36 -11.87
N ALA A 121 4.09 12.31 -10.99
CA ALA A 121 3.49 13.58 -11.36
C ALA A 121 4.08 14.73 -10.55
N SER A 122 4.17 15.90 -11.17
CA SER A 122 4.75 17.10 -10.57
C SER A 122 3.70 18.16 -10.29
N SER A 123 4.01 19.05 -9.36
CA SER A 123 3.21 20.25 -9.10
C SER A 123 3.01 21.06 -10.39
N GLY A 124 1.79 21.50 -10.65
CA GLY A 124 1.42 22.24 -11.86
C GLY A 124 1.15 21.41 -13.12
N GLN A 125 1.42 20.09 -13.08
CA GLN A 125 1.13 19.18 -14.19
C GLN A 125 -0.38 19.04 -14.44
N GLN A 126 -0.76 18.88 -15.70
CA GLN A 126 -2.13 18.53 -16.06
C GLN A 126 -2.32 17.01 -16.05
N VAL A 127 -3.40 16.57 -15.44
CA VAL A 127 -3.83 15.18 -15.39
C VAL A 127 -5.27 15.06 -15.86
N THR A 128 -5.69 13.89 -16.29
CA THR A 128 -7.08 13.63 -16.66
C THR A 128 -7.82 13.04 -15.45
N ASN A 129 -8.89 13.70 -15.04
CA ASN A 129 -9.85 13.13 -14.11
C ASN A 129 -10.78 12.19 -14.91
N SER A 130 -10.58 10.89 -14.76
CA SER A 130 -11.33 9.87 -15.51
C SER A 130 -12.81 9.81 -15.11
N THR A 131 -13.13 10.15 -13.86
CA THR A 131 -14.52 10.16 -13.37
C THR A 131 -15.35 11.25 -14.02
N GLU A 132 -14.76 12.44 -14.24
CA GLU A 132 -15.47 13.59 -14.82
C GLU A 132 -15.12 13.84 -16.30
N GLY A 133 -14.19 13.09 -16.86
CA GLY A 133 -13.76 13.22 -18.26
C GLY A 133 -13.07 14.55 -18.60
N ARG A 134 -12.55 15.27 -17.58
CA ARG A 134 -11.93 16.59 -17.77
C ARG A 134 -10.47 16.61 -17.34
N LYS A 135 -9.72 17.57 -17.88
CA LYS A 135 -8.35 17.86 -17.44
C LYS A 135 -8.37 18.71 -16.19
N GLU A 136 -7.55 18.33 -15.22
CA GLU A 136 -7.32 19.09 -13.99
C GLU A 136 -5.84 19.39 -13.82
N ARG A 137 -5.54 20.45 -13.10
CA ARG A 137 -4.17 20.82 -12.79
C ARG A 137 -3.84 20.44 -11.35
N ILE A 138 -2.77 19.68 -11.15
CA ILE A 138 -2.24 19.41 -9.83
C ILE A 138 -1.76 20.72 -9.20
N GLY A 139 -2.26 21.04 -8.02
CA GLY A 139 -1.86 22.20 -7.24
C GLY A 139 -0.55 21.96 -6.48
N LYS A 140 -0.47 22.52 -5.27
CA LYS A 140 0.63 22.22 -4.35
C LYS A 140 0.52 20.79 -3.86
N LEU A 141 1.69 20.16 -3.71
CA LEU A 141 1.81 18.78 -3.28
C LEU A 141 2.44 18.72 -1.90
N PHE A 142 1.90 17.86 -1.04
CA PHE A 142 2.40 17.67 0.32
C PHE A 142 2.52 16.18 0.64
N GLN A 143 3.64 15.81 1.25
CA GLN A 143 3.75 14.57 2.00
C GLN A 143 3.33 14.84 3.43
N MET A 144 2.23 14.23 3.83
CA MET A 144 1.67 14.43 5.17
C MET A 144 2.39 13.55 6.19
N HIS A 145 2.78 14.16 7.29
CA HIS A 145 3.32 13.46 8.45
C HIS A 145 2.56 13.91 9.69
N SER A 146 1.55 13.14 10.09
CA SER A 146 0.56 13.53 11.09
C SER A 146 -0.15 14.84 10.67
N ASN A 147 0.04 15.91 11.42
CA ASN A 147 -0.51 17.26 11.15
C ASN A 147 0.51 18.21 10.49
N LYS A 148 1.65 17.70 10.03
CA LYS A 148 2.67 18.49 9.34
C LYS A 148 2.59 18.26 7.85
N GLU A 149 2.56 19.35 7.10
CA GLU A 149 2.62 19.34 5.64
C GLU A 149 4.07 19.56 5.21
N ASN A 150 4.68 18.54 4.62
CA ASN A 150 6.00 18.67 4.00
C ASN A 150 5.79 18.91 2.50
N PRO A 151 6.07 20.12 1.98
CA PRO A 151 5.91 20.38 0.54
C PRO A 151 6.87 19.52 -0.26
N VAL A 152 6.36 18.98 -1.37
CA VAL A 152 7.13 18.19 -2.33
C VAL A 152 6.84 18.70 -3.74
N GLU A 153 7.81 18.62 -4.62
CA GLU A 153 7.68 19.03 -6.02
C GLU A 153 7.12 17.90 -6.89
N GLU A 154 7.31 16.66 -6.46
CA GLU A 154 6.99 15.46 -7.22
C GLU A 154 6.39 14.39 -6.32
N ILE A 155 5.44 13.65 -6.86
CA ILE A 155 4.81 12.48 -6.24
C ILE A 155 5.03 11.25 -7.10
N GLN A 156 5.13 10.09 -6.47
CA GLN A 156 5.51 8.85 -7.14
C GLN A 156 4.70 7.65 -6.66
N ALA A 157 4.70 6.61 -7.47
CA ALA A 157 4.05 5.34 -7.19
C ALA A 157 4.39 4.78 -5.79
N GLY A 158 3.39 4.18 -5.15
CA GLY A 158 3.52 3.47 -3.86
C GLY A 158 3.26 4.33 -2.62
N HIS A 159 3.06 5.64 -2.75
CA HIS A 159 2.88 6.55 -1.63
C HIS A 159 1.51 7.25 -1.62
N ILE A 160 1.21 7.84 -0.47
CA ILE A 160 0.03 8.70 -0.26
C ILE A 160 0.52 10.14 -0.08
N TYR A 161 -0.15 11.05 -0.80
CA TYR A 161 0.12 12.49 -0.75
C TYR A 161 -1.17 13.30 -0.62
N ALA A 162 -1.03 14.58 -0.36
CA ALA A 162 -2.13 15.52 -0.35
C ALA A 162 -1.84 16.72 -1.27
#